data_de3da26c3b98d5111efeccd49f69e92e
#
_entry.id   de3da26c3b98d5111efeccd49f69e92e
#
_cell.length_a   1.000
_cell.length_b   1.000
_cell.length_c   1.000
_cell.angle_alpha   90.00
_cell.angle_beta   90.00
_cell.angle_gamma   90.00
#
_symmetry.space_group_name_H-M   'P 1'
#
loop_
_entity.id
_entity.type
_entity.pdbx_description
1 polymer ?
#
loop_
_entity_poly.entity_id
_entity_poly.type
_entity_poly.pdbx_seq_one_letter_code
_entity_poly.pdbx_strand_id
1 'polypeptide(L)'
;KLKTLSLLLILFSVYFFSETKLAILGSGTPNPDPNRNGSSYAVITNGTAYLVDFGPGVVRNASALSPTWGGDLEAMEIQNLNYAFLTHIHSDHSAGLSDLILSPWVLGRDETLKLFGPKGLKDMAKYITKAYSQDIDYRINGSQPANLEGYKTEVTEISEGKIYEDKNVKVEAFKINHGSLENSFGFVFTTKDKKIVFSGDTAYSEKLIDKARNADILVHEVYSEEGFKKKTKDWQIYHKAHHTSSVDVGIIAKKSQPAKLVLSHILFWGSDEETILKDVTENFNGEVIIAKDLMIID
;
A
#
# COMPACT_ATOMS: atom_id res chain seq x y z
N LYS A 1 65.61 -18.53 -14.83
CA LYS A 1 64.35 -18.23 -15.55
C LYS A 1 63.23 -18.40 -14.55
N LEU A 2 62.77 -17.30 -13.89
CA LEU A 2 61.57 -17.24 -13.08
C LEU A 2 60.34 -17.13 -13.99
N LYS A 3 59.40 -18.05 -13.89
CA LYS A 3 58.09 -17.95 -14.51
C LYS A 3 57.15 -17.21 -13.54
N THR A 4 56.80 -16.00 -13.88
CA THR A 4 55.79 -15.19 -13.17
C THR A 4 54.40 -15.79 -13.49
N LEU A 5 53.76 -16.37 -12.51
CA LEU A 5 52.38 -16.84 -12.61
C LEU A 5 51.45 -15.70 -12.27
N SER A 6 50.84 -15.08 -13.30
CA SER A 6 49.81 -14.03 -13.11
C SER A 6 48.51 -14.68 -12.67
N LEU A 7 48.13 -14.49 -11.43
CA LEU A 7 46.84 -14.93 -10.87
C LEU A 7 45.78 -13.91 -11.29
N LEU A 8 44.92 -14.27 -12.23
CA LEU A 8 43.77 -13.47 -12.65
C LEU A 8 42.67 -13.61 -11.61
N LEU A 9 42.55 -12.62 -10.71
CA LEU A 9 41.41 -12.56 -9.78
C LEU A 9 40.16 -12.11 -10.57
N ILE A 10 39.28 -13.06 -10.87
CA ILE A 10 37.95 -12.74 -11.40
C ILE A 10 37.07 -12.35 -10.18
N LEU A 11 36.85 -11.05 -9.99
CA LEU A 11 35.87 -10.50 -9.05
C LEU A 11 34.47 -10.78 -9.59
N PHE A 12 33.84 -11.84 -9.11
CA PHE A 12 32.41 -12.00 -9.25
C PHE A 12 31.72 -11.01 -8.33
N SER A 13 31.18 -9.92 -8.89
CA SER A 13 30.23 -9.07 -8.16
C SER A 13 28.94 -9.86 -7.95
N VAL A 14 28.80 -10.46 -6.76
CA VAL A 14 27.54 -11.05 -6.32
C VAL A 14 26.62 -9.86 -5.99
N TYR A 15 25.74 -9.52 -6.90
CA TYR A 15 24.65 -8.60 -6.61
C TYR A 15 23.69 -9.31 -5.68
N PHE A 16 23.77 -9.03 -4.38
CA PHE A 16 22.73 -9.38 -3.43
C PHE A 16 21.52 -8.49 -3.75
N PHE A 17 20.53 -9.05 -4.42
CA PHE A 17 19.24 -8.40 -4.49
C PHE A 17 18.60 -8.52 -3.12
N SER A 18 18.17 -7.41 -2.53
CA SER A 18 17.37 -7.42 -1.31
C SER A 18 16.03 -8.09 -1.62
N GLU A 19 15.65 -9.06 -0.81
CA GLU A 19 14.34 -9.71 -0.89
C GLU A 19 13.23 -8.66 -0.78
N THR A 20 12.19 -8.81 -1.60
CA THR A 20 11.03 -7.91 -1.56
C THR A 20 10.20 -8.18 -0.30
N LYS A 21 9.85 -7.13 0.43
CA LYS A 21 9.02 -7.18 1.64
C LYS A 21 7.75 -6.37 1.46
N LEU A 22 6.69 -6.80 2.11
CA LEU A 22 5.47 -6.03 2.29
C LEU A 22 5.40 -5.54 3.74
N ALA A 23 5.37 -4.24 3.96
CA ALA A 23 5.09 -3.65 5.27
C ALA A 23 3.65 -3.15 5.34
N ILE A 24 2.96 -3.47 6.43
CA ILE A 24 1.61 -2.97 6.73
C ILE A 24 1.77 -1.71 7.57
N LEU A 25 1.47 -0.56 7.00
CA LEU A 25 1.54 0.73 7.70
C LEU A 25 0.21 1.13 8.33
N GLY A 26 -0.89 0.61 7.79
CA GLY A 26 -2.21 0.80 8.33
C GLY A 26 -3.16 -0.27 7.81
N SER A 27 -3.81 -0.96 8.72
CA SER A 27 -4.71 -2.09 8.45
C SER A 27 -6.18 -1.75 8.74
N GLY A 28 -6.45 -0.46 9.07
CA GLY A 28 -7.76 0.03 9.49
C GLY A 28 -8.67 0.40 8.33
N THR A 29 -9.87 0.85 8.70
CA THR A 29 -11.01 1.22 7.87
C THR A 29 -11.44 2.64 8.25
N PRO A 30 -12.53 3.21 7.72
CA PRO A 30 -13.04 4.50 8.19
C PRO A 30 -13.38 4.56 9.69
N ASN A 31 -13.51 3.40 10.37
CA ASN A 31 -13.69 3.38 11.82
C ASN A 31 -12.38 3.76 12.51
N PRO A 32 -12.38 4.75 13.40
CA PRO A 32 -11.15 5.24 14.03
C PRO A 32 -10.71 4.32 15.18
N ASP A 33 -10.34 3.08 14.85
CA ASP A 33 -9.73 2.15 15.81
C ASP A 33 -8.32 2.65 16.18
N PRO A 34 -8.03 2.91 17.47
CA PRO A 34 -6.73 3.42 17.88
C PRO A 34 -5.55 2.47 17.63
N ASN A 35 -5.82 1.19 17.40
CA ASN A 35 -4.81 0.16 17.12
C ASN A 35 -4.61 -0.12 15.62
N ARG A 36 -5.37 0.54 14.74
CA ARG A 36 -5.34 0.32 13.29
C ARG A 36 -5.44 1.64 12.55
N ASN A 37 -4.32 2.12 12.05
CA ASN A 37 -4.27 3.32 11.22
C ASN A 37 -4.99 3.10 9.89
N GLY A 38 -5.32 4.18 9.19
CA GLY A 38 -5.97 4.11 7.88
C GLY A 38 -5.16 3.30 6.87
N SER A 39 -5.85 2.70 5.92
CA SER A 39 -5.29 1.77 4.93
C SER A 39 -4.02 2.33 4.28
N SER A 40 -2.90 1.65 4.48
CA SER A 40 -1.61 2.02 3.90
C SER A 40 -0.60 0.89 3.99
N TYR A 41 0.18 0.70 2.92
CA TYR A 41 1.15 -0.39 2.79
C TYR A 41 2.42 0.12 2.12
N ALA A 42 3.51 -0.63 2.24
CA ALA A 42 4.72 -0.38 1.47
C ALA A 42 5.27 -1.67 0.87
N VAL A 43 5.48 -1.67 -0.45
CA VAL A 43 6.31 -2.68 -1.13
C VAL A 43 7.73 -2.17 -1.10
N ILE A 44 8.62 -2.92 -0.45
CA ILE A 44 10.02 -2.55 -0.25
C ILE A 44 10.90 -3.51 -1.03
N THR A 45 11.69 -2.99 -1.95
CA THR A 45 12.62 -3.78 -2.75
C THR A 45 13.86 -2.96 -3.12
N ASN A 46 15.04 -3.56 -3.02
CA ASN A 46 16.32 -2.91 -3.32
C ASN A 46 16.50 -1.52 -2.66
N GLY A 47 16.10 -1.39 -1.40
CA GLY A 47 16.24 -0.15 -0.63
C GLY A 47 15.27 0.97 -1.02
N THR A 48 14.25 0.69 -1.84
CA THR A 48 13.20 1.64 -2.23
C THR A 48 11.85 1.19 -1.70
N ALA A 49 11.09 2.12 -1.11
CA ALA A 49 9.72 1.92 -0.67
C ALA A 49 8.73 2.51 -1.68
N TYR A 50 7.72 1.72 -2.05
CA TYR A 50 6.60 2.10 -2.89
C TYR A 50 5.34 1.98 -2.06
N LEU A 51 4.75 3.12 -1.68
CA LEU A 51 3.57 3.15 -0.84
C LEU A 51 2.32 2.80 -1.65
N VAL A 52 1.41 2.02 -1.06
CA VAL A 52 0.07 1.76 -1.58
C VAL A 52 -0.93 2.28 -0.56
N ASP A 53 -1.72 3.24 -0.96
CA ASP A 53 -2.56 4.08 -0.12
C ASP A 53 -1.76 4.86 0.94
N PHE A 54 -2.36 5.89 1.45
CA PHE A 54 -1.79 6.77 2.44
C PHE A 54 -2.88 7.30 3.39
N GLY A 55 -3.54 6.34 4.04
CA GLY A 55 -4.50 6.65 5.10
C GLY A 55 -3.87 7.39 6.29
N PRO A 56 -4.69 7.89 7.21
CA PRO A 56 -4.19 8.54 8.43
C PRO A 56 -3.17 7.67 9.16
N GLY A 57 -2.03 8.25 9.56
CA GLY A 57 -0.96 7.55 10.30
C GLY A 57 0.17 6.98 9.44
N VAL A 58 0.07 6.99 8.11
CA VAL A 58 1.06 6.41 7.18
C VAL A 58 2.50 6.82 7.48
N VAL A 59 2.77 8.13 7.68
CA VAL A 59 4.13 8.63 7.92
C VAL A 59 4.67 8.20 9.28
N ARG A 60 3.82 8.18 10.32
CA ARG A 60 4.23 7.77 11.67
C ARG A 60 4.57 6.29 11.72
N ASN A 61 3.77 5.44 11.06
CA ASN A 61 4.02 4.01 11.01
C ASN A 61 5.20 3.66 10.09
N ALA A 62 5.39 4.40 8.99
CA ALA A 62 6.62 4.30 8.21
C ALA A 62 7.85 4.62 9.06
N SER A 63 7.80 5.74 9.79
CA SER A 63 8.85 6.15 10.71
C SER A 63 9.16 5.10 11.78
N ALA A 64 8.14 4.47 12.37
CA ALA A 64 8.32 3.43 13.39
C ALA A 64 9.08 2.19 12.87
N LEU A 65 9.05 1.93 11.55
CA LEU A 65 9.80 0.85 10.92
C LEU A 65 11.21 1.25 10.49
N SER A 66 11.55 2.54 10.59
CA SER A 66 12.85 3.08 10.16
C SER A 66 13.91 2.98 11.27
N PRO A 67 15.22 2.93 10.92
CA PRO A 67 16.32 2.94 11.88
C PRO A 67 16.33 4.14 12.82
N THR A 68 15.91 5.32 12.36
CA THR A 68 15.80 6.52 13.20
C THR A 68 14.93 6.30 14.46
N TRP A 69 13.96 5.41 14.39
CA TRP A 69 13.05 5.08 15.50
C TRP A 69 13.17 3.63 15.98
N GLY A 70 14.27 2.96 15.63
CA GLY A 70 14.61 1.62 16.14
C GLY A 70 14.06 0.46 15.31
N GLY A 71 13.51 0.72 14.14
CA GLY A 71 13.19 -0.32 13.14
C GLY A 71 14.40 -0.71 12.29
N ASP A 72 14.23 -1.68 11.42
CA ASP A 72 15.32 -2.26 10.61
C ASP A 72 15.22 -1.94 9.11
N LEU A 73 14.24 -1.14 8.69
CA LEU A 73 13.95 -0.88 7.29
C LEU A 73 14.46 0.51 6.86
N GLU A 74 15.68 0.59 6.34
CA GLU A 74 16.29 1.83 5.84
C GLU A 74 15.43 2.54 4.79
N ALA A 75 14.73 1.79 3.93
CA ALA A 75 13.81 2.33 2.93
C ALA A 75 12.62 3.09 3.55
N MET A 76 12.35 2.89 4.84
CA MET A 76 11.26 3.54 5.57
C MET A 76 11.68 4.82 6.29
N GLU A 77 12.96 5.23 6.18
CA GLU A 77 13.35 6.59 6.55
C GLU A 77 12.48 7.58 5.79
N ILE A 78 11.80 8.46 6.50
CA ILE A 78 10.68 9.22 5.90
C ILE A 78 11.10 10.14 4.76
N GLN A 79 12.34 10.63 4.77
CA GLN A 79 12.90 11.40 3.65
C GLN A 79 13.06 10.58 2.36
N ASN A 80 12.97 9.22 2.43
CA ASN A 80 13.06 8.32 1.29
C ASN A 80 11.69 7.95 0.68
N LEU A 81 10.58 8.41 1.27
CA LEU A 81 9.22 8.13 0.80
C LEU A 81 8.87 9.00 -0.42
N ASN A 82 9.27 8.55 -1.62
CA ASN A 82 9.18 9.32 -2.86
C ASN A 82 8.11 8.82 -3.84
N TYR A 83 7.50 7.64 -3.59
CA TYR A 83 6.54 7.00 -4.49
C TYR A 83 5.30 6.56 -3.73
N ALA A 84 4.12 6.97 -4.19
CA ALA A 84 2.85 6.53 -3.60
C ALA A 84 1.76 6.32 -4.65
N PHE A 85 0.99 5.25 -4.47
CA PHE A 85 -0.06 4.78 -5.36
C PHE A 85 -1.38 4.75 -4.60
N LEU A 86 -2.40 5.44 -5.07
CA LEU A 86 -3.71 5.51 -4.43
C LEU A 86 -4.70 4.60 -5.17
N THR A 87 -5.35 3.69 -4.43
CA THR A 87 -6.38 2.82 -4.99
C THR A 87 -7.65 3.58 -5.34
N HIS A 88 -8.13 4.41 -4.43
CA HIS A 88 -9.32 5.25 -4.59
C HIS A 88 -9.31 6.41 -3.58
N ILE A 89 -10.25 7.38 -3.73
CA ILE A 89 -10.19 8.67 -3.04
C ILE A 89 -10.84 8.70 -1.64
N HIS A 90 -11.31 7.58 -1.09
CA HIS A 90 -11.89 7.61 0.26
C HIS A 90 -10.87 8.07 1.31
N SER A 91 -11.37 8.72 2.36
CA SER A 91 -10.52 9.42 3.32
C SER A 91 -9.62 8.50 4.14
N ASP A 92 -10.06 7.29 4.42
CA ASP A 92 -9.27 6.28 5.14
C ASP A 92 -8.11 5.70 4.31
N HIS A 93 -8.10 5.95 2.97
CA HIS A 93 -7.00 5.64 2.06
C HIS A 93 -6.17 6.88 1.69
N SER A 94 -6.68 8.10 1.88
CA SER A 94 -6.09 9.31 1.30
C SER A 94 -5.80 10.45 2.29
N ALA A 95 -6.40 10.47 3.49
CA ALA A 95 -6.32 11.63 4.39
C ALA A 95 -4.91 11.87 4.99
N GLY A 96 -4.01 10.89 4.93
CA GLY A 96 -2.60 11.06 5.29
C GLY A 96 -1.75 11.81 4.26
N LEU A 97 -2.31 12.19 3.09
CA LEU A 97 -1.56 12.84 2.02
C LEU A 97 -0.88 14.14 2.46
N SER A 98 -1.53 14.94 3.30
CA SER A 98 -0.94 16.17 3.79
C SER A 98 0.32 15.92 4.63
N ASP A 99 0.28 14.90 5.49
CA ASP A 99 1.43 14.48 6.28
C ASP A 99 2.53 13.92 5.39
N LEU A 100 2.19 13.09 4.40
CA LEU A 100 3.13 12.50 3.43
C LEU A 100 3.81 13.57 2.54
N ILE A 101 3.13 14.67 2.22
CA ILE A 101 3.73 15.79 1.48
C ILE A 101 4.69 16.57 2.38
N LEU A 102 4.29 16.90 3.61
CA LEU A 102 4.95 17.92 4.42
C LEU A 102 6.00 17.36 5.38
N SER A 103 5.68 16.32 6.16
CA SER A 103 6.59 15.83 7.19
C SER A 103 7.90 15.27 6.63
N PRO A 104 7.91 14.45 5.55
CA PRO A 104 9.15 14.02 4.91
C PRO A 104 10.00 15.18 4.39
N TRP A 105 9.38 16.21 3.80
CA TRP A 105 10.08 17.40 3.35
C TRP A 105 10.75 18.16 4.52
N VAL A 106 10.02 18.38 5.61
CA VAL A 106 10.55 19.04 6.81
C VAL A 106 11.75 18.29 7.37
N LEU A 107 11.79 16.97 7.22
CA LEU A 107 12.85 16.09 7.72
C LEU A 107 13.88 15.70 6.65
N GLY A 108 13.92 16.42 5.53
CA GLY A 108 15.03 16.37 4.58
C GLY A 108 14.75 15.72 3.24
N ARG A 109 13.52 15.27 2.92
CA ARG A 109 13.21 14.86 1.56
C ARG A 109 13.47 16.03 0.61
N ASP A 110 14.33 15.85 -0.36
CA ASP A 110 14.72 16.86 -1.34
C ASP A 110 14.28 16.49 -2.78
N GLU A 111 13.59 15.37 -2.93
CA GLU A 111 12.95 14.94 -4.17
C GLU A 111 11.45 15.26 -4.18
N THR A 112 10.90 15.52 -5.37
CA THR A 112 9.47 15.66 -5.60
C THR A 112 8.74 14.34 -5.34
N LEU A 113 7.66 14.35 -4.54
CA LEU A 113 6.81 13.17 -4.29
C LEU A 113 6.04 12.79 -5.55
N LYS A 114 6.24 11.58 -6.04
CA LYS A 114 5.53 11.02 -7.20
C LYS A 114 4.28 10.28 -6.76
N LEU A 115 3.15 10.74 -7.22
CA LEU A 115 1.82 10.25 -6.88
C LEU A 115 1.13 9.66 -8.12
N PHE A 116 0.62 8.45 -7.98
CA PHE A 116 -0.15 7.76 -9.01
C PHE A 116 -1.50 7.37 -8.42
N GLY A 117 -2.62 7.73 -9.07
CA GLY A 117 -3.92 7.38 -8.53
C GLY A 117 -5.08 7.85 -9.38
N PRO A 118 -6.32 7.73 -8.89
CA PRO A 118 -7.52 8.04 -9.64
C PRO A 118 -7.63 9.53 -9.96
N LYS A 119 -8.51 9.81 -10.90
CA LYS A 119 -8.94 11.21 -11.18
C LYS A 119 -9.39 11.88 -9.88
N GLY A 120 -8.93 13.12 -9.67
CA GLY A 120 -9.15 13.92 -8.48
C GLY A 120 -7.93 13.97 -7.54
N LEU A 121 -6.97 13.04 -7.64
CA LEU A 121 -5.76 13.07 -6.85
C LEU A 121 -4.90 14.32 -7.11
N LYS A 122 -4.85 14.77 -8.36
CA LYS A 122 -4.12 15.99 -8.75
C LYS A 122 -4.67 17.24 -8.05
N ASP A 123 -5.98 17.39 -8.03
CA ASP A 123 -6.61 18.51 -7.35
C ASP A 123 -6.47 18.39 -5.83
N MET A 124 -6.57 17.18 -5.26
CA MET A 124 -6.34 16.93 -3.85
C MET A 124 -4.92 17.39 -3.43
N ALA A 125 -3.88 16.94 -4.09
CA ALA A 125 -2.50 17.35 -3.81
C ALA A 125 -2.30 18.87 -3.95
N LYS A 126 -2.84 19.47 -5.03
CA LYS A 126 -2.80 20.92 -5.28
C LYS A 126 -3.46 21.70 -4.15
N TYR A 127 -4.66 21.32 -3.71
CA TYR A 127 -5.38 22.06 -2.69
C TYR A 127 -4.78 21.86 -1.29
N ILE A 128 -4.23 20.70 -0.99
CA ILE A 128 -3.44 20.48 0.24
C ILE A 128 -2.24 21.42 0.26
N THR A 129 -1.41 21.43 -0.78
CA THR A 129 -0.25 22.32 -0.87
C THR A 129 -0.66 23.80 -0.75
N LYS A 130 -1.79 24.18 -1.38
CA LYS A 130 -2.33 25.53 -1.25
C LYS A 130 -2.80 25.85 0.18
N ALA A 131 -3.44 24.90 0.87
CA ALA A 131 -3.89 25.08 2.25
C ALA A 131 -2.71 25.34 3.21
N TYR A 132 -1.57 24.71 2.95
CA TYR A 132 -0.35 24.87 3.75
C TYR A 132 0.63 25.92 3.18
N SER A 133 0.20 26.76 2.22
CA SER A 133 1.08 27.75 1.57
C SER A 133 1.79 28.69 2.55
N GLN A 134 1.15 29.06 3.66
CA GLN A 134 1.75 29.93 4.69
C GLN A 134 2.87 29.20 5.45
N ASP A 135 2.68 27.93 5.82
CA ASP A 135 3.71 27.12 6.47
C ASP A 135 4.91 26.87 5.53
N ILE A 136 4.61 26.57 4.25
CA ILE A 136 5.63 26.37 3.23
C ILE A 136 6.45 27.65 3.03
N ASP A 137 5.80 28.79 2.88
CA ASP A 137 6.46 30.09 2.71
C ASP A 137 7.35 30.44 3.92
N TYR A 138 6.85 30.24 5.13
CA TYR A 138 7.60 30.44 6.36
C TYR A 138 8.87 29.57 6.42
N ARG A 139 8.79 28.30 6.00
CA ARG A 139 9.94 27.40 6.02
C ARG A 139 10.97 27.73 4.93
N ILE A 140 10.54 28.16 3.75
CA ILE A 140 11.41 28.51 2.63
C ILE A 140 12.05 29.88 2.82
N ASN A 141 11.25 30.89 3.15
CA ASN A 141 11.65 32.29 3.16
C ASN A 141 11.88 32.86 4.57
N GLY A 142 11.61 32.08 5.62
CA GLY A 142 11.82 32.44 7.00
C GLY A 142 13.15 31.95 7.56
N SER A 143 13.14 31.49 8.82
CA SER A 143 14.37 31.11 9.52
C SER A 143 14.77 29.63 9.36
N GLN A 144 13.93 28.80 8.81
CA GLN A 144 14.23 27.39 8.56
C GLN A 144 14.85 27.24 7.16
N PRO A 145 16.02 26.58 7.02
CA PRO A 145 16.64 26.38 5.70
C PRO A 145 16.01 25.17 4.97
N ALA A 146 14.72 25.27 4.61
CA ALA A 146 14.02 24.21 3.89
C ALA A 146 14.39 24.21 2.39
N ASN A 147 14.51 23.02 1.79
CA ASN A 147 14.76 22.90 0.36
C ASN A 147 13.49 23.26 -0.46
N LEU A 148 13.67 23.52 -1.75
CA LEU A 148 12.60 24.00 -2.65
C LEU A 148 11.88 22.87 -3.41
N GLU A 149 12.22 21.61 -3.18
CA GLU A 149 11.74 20.47 -3.97
C GLU A 149 10.86 19.51 -3.18
N GLY A 150 11.23 19.17 -1.95
CA GLY A 150 10.63 18.08 -1.21
C GLY A 150 9.14 18.21 -0.84
N TYR A 151 8.56 19.41 -0.90
CA TYR A 151 7.10 19.62 -0.71
C TYR A 151 6.31 19.52 -2.02
N LYS A 152 7.00 19.47 -3.15
CA LYS A 152 6.34 19.40 -4.46
C LYS A 152 5.78 18.00 -4.72
N THR A 153 4.76 17.94 -5.55
CA THR A 153 4.14 16.71 -6.00
C THR A 153 4.09 16.63 -7.51
N GLU A 154 4.43 15.47 -8.05
CA GLU A 154 4.19 15.11 -9.45
C GLU A 154 3.07 14.06 -9.48
N VAL A 155 1.91 14.42 -10.03
CA VAL A 155 0.73 13.57 -9.98
C VAL A 155 0.38 13.04 -11.37
N THR A 156 0.34 11.72 -11.49
CA THR A 156 -0.20 10.99 -12.64
C THR A 156 -1.57 10.43 -12.30
N GLU A 157 -2.62 10.96 -12.91
CA GLU A 157 -3.96 10.35 -12.85
C GLU A 157 -4.00 9.14 -13.79
N ILE A 158 -4.30 7.97 -13.24
CA ILE A 158 -4.09 6.67 -13.89
C ILE A 158 -5.34 6.14 -14.60
N SER A 159 -5.11 5.20 -15.49
CA SER A 159 -6.09 4.29 -16.07
C SER A 159 -5.58 2.84 -15.97
N GLU A 160 -6.38 1.86 -16.41
CA GLU A 160 -5.95 0.45 -16.41
C GLU A 160 -4.71 0.22 -17.28
N GLY A 161 -3.88 -0.72 -16.86
CA GLY A 161 -2.66 -1.13 -17.53
C GLY A 161 -1.42 -0.80 -16.73
N LYS A 162 -0.26 -0.78 -17.39
CA LYS A 162 1.01 -0.40 -16.77
C LYS A 162 1.00 1.11 -16.47
N ILE A 163 1.17 1.46 -15.20
CA ILE A 163 1.14 2.85 -14.72
C ILE A 163 2.50 3.36 -14.27
N TYR A 164 3.39 2.44 -13.90
CA TYR A 164 4.75 2.77 -13.48
C TYR A 164 5.71 1.61 -13.76
N GLU A 165 6.96 1.92 -14.05
CA GLU A 165 8.04 0.93 -14.17
C GLU A 165 9.39 1.62 -13.94
N ASP A 166 10.23 0.98 -13.12
CA ASP A 166 11.64 1.32 -12.97
C ASP A 166 12.51 0.05 -12.91
N LYS A 167 13.76 0.16 -12.50
CA LYS A 167 14.67 -0.98 -12.37
C LYS A 167 14.28 -2.01 -11.30
N ASN A 168 13.42 -1.64 -10.35
CA ASN A 168 13.06 -2.43 -9.17
C ASN A 168 11.67 -3.05 -9.29
N VAL A 169 10.71 -2.34 -9.90
CA VAL A 169 9.30 -2.74 -9.89
C VAL A 169 8.58 -2.33 -11.17
N LYS A 170 7.62 -3.16 -11.57
CA LYS A 170 6.58 -2.81 -12.53
C LYS A 170 5.23 -2.80 -11.80
N VAL A 171 4.46 -1.72 -11.96
CA VAL A 171 3.13 -1.55 -11.36
C VAL A 171 2.08 -1.47 -12.45
N GLU A 172 1.07 -2.33 -12.31
CA GLU A 172 -0.11 -2.35 -13.17
C GLU A 172 -1.36 -2.03 -12.33
N ALA A 173 -2.22 -1.16 -12.84
CA ALA A 173 -3.53 -0.89 -12.27
C ALA A 173 -4.61 -1.69 -13.01
N PHE A 174 -5.63 -2.14 -12.29
CA PHE A 174 -6.84 -2.73 -12.87
C PHE A 174 -8.08 -2.21 -12.18
N LYS A 175 -9.14 -2.00 -12.94
CA LYS A 175 -10.41 -1.51 -12.39
C LYS A 175 -11.03 -2.55 -11.47
N ILE A 176 -11.52 -2.07 -10.33
CA ILE A 176 -12.29 -2.84 -9.36
C ILE A 176 -13.70 -2.26 -9.23
N ASN A 177 -14.58 -3.01 -8.59
CA ASN A 177 -15.97 -2.60 -8.40
C ASN A 177 -16.19 -2.11 -6.96
N HIS A 178 -16.25 -0.80 -6.80
CA HIS A 178 -16.49 -0.15 -5.51
C HIS A 178 -17.75 0.73 -5.56
N GLY A 179 -18.88 0.09 -5.84
CA GLY A 179 -20.19 0.72 -5.96
C GLY A 179 -20.21 1.81 -7.02
N SER A 180 -20.63 3.02 -6.65
CA SER A 180 -20.71 4.19 -7.53
C SER A 180 -19.38 4.93 -7.73
N LEU A 181 -18.32 4.51 -7.04
CA LEU A 181 -16.99 5.13 -7.18
C LEU A 181 -16.25 4.52 -8.37
N GLU A 182 -16.52 5.05 -9.57
CA GLU A 182 -16.02 4.49 -10.84
C GLU A 182 -14.50 4.45 -10.98
N ASN A 183 -13.78 5.36 -10.32
CA ASN A 183 -12.33 5.47 -10.39
C ASN A 183 -11.65 4.78 -9.21
N SER A 184 -11.90 3.48 -9.07
CA SER A 184 -11.27 2.62 -8.07
C SER A 184 -10.41 1.56 -8.75
N PHE A 185 -9.23 1.29 -8.17
CA PHE A 185 -8.23 0.42 -8.75
C PHE A 185 -7.67 -0.56 -7.71
N GLY A 186 -7.42 -1.78 -8.16
CA GLY A 186 -6.46 -2.68 -7.55
C GLY A 186 -5.10 -2.55 -8.25
N PHE A 187 -4.04 -3.03 -7.61
CA PHE A 187 -2.69 -2.95 -8.16
C PHE A 187 -2.01 -4.31 -8.20
N VAL A 188 -1.16 -4.51 -9.20
CA VAL A 188 -0.22 -5.62 -9.28
C VAL A 188 1.18 -5.03 -9.28
N PHE A 189 1.95 -5.33 -8.24
CA PHE A 189 3.36 -5.04 -8.13
C PHE A 189 4.16 -6.28 -8.51
N THR A 190 4.99 -6.16 -9.53
CA THR A 190 5.90 -7.23 -9.95
C THR A 190 7.33 -6.74 -9.73
N THR A 191 8.02 -7.37 -8.80
CA THR A 191 9.45 -7.18 -8.54
C THR A 191 10.25 -8.31 -9.19
N LYS A 192 11.54 -8.37 -8.91
CA LYS A 192 12.39 -9.46 -9.42
C LYS A 192 12.01 -10.83 -8.84
N ASP A 193 11.55 -10.86 -7.59
CA ASP A 193 11.33 -12.08 -6.80
C ASP A 193 9.89 -12.28 -6.35
N LYS A 194 9.01 -11.26 -6.44
CA LYS A 194 7.62 -11.36 -5.96
C LYS A 194 6.60 -10.70 -6.87
N LYS A 195 5.41 -11.27 -6.86
CA LYS A 195 4.16 -10.68 -7.38
C LYS A 195 3.23 -10.41 -6.21
N ILE A 196 2.99 -9.13 -5.91
CA ILE A 196 2.11 -8.69 -4.83
C ILE A 196 0.88 -8.02 -5.45
N VAL A 197 -0.31 -8.45 -5.05
CA VAL A 197 -1.57 -7.92 -5.56
C VAL A 197 -2.35 -7.28 -4.41
N PHE A 198 -2.83 -6.05 -4.64
CA PHE A 198 -3.70 -5.31 -3.74
C PHE A 198 -5.10 -5.24 -4.35
N SER A 199 -6.10 -5.68 -3.61
CA SER A 199 -7.49 -5.63 -4.07
C SER A 199 -8.00 -4.19 -4.20
N GLY A 200 -7.53 -3.25 -3.36
CA GLY A 200 -8.31 -2.06 -3.02
C GLY A 200 -9.62 -2.48 -2.36
N ASP A 201 -10.55 -1.55 -2.20
CA ASP A 201 -11.90 -1.87 -1.72
C ASP A 201 -12.78 -2.30 -2.89
N THR A 202 -13.32 -3.51 -2.84
CA THR A 202 -14.03 -4.08 -3.99
C THR A 202 -15.11 -5.06 -3.59
N ALA A 203 -16.25 -5.05 -4.27
CA ALA A 203 -17.13 -6.20 -4.32
C ALA A 203 -16.43 -7.39 -5.02
N TYR A 204 -17.00 -8.60 -4.89
CA TYR A 204 -16.48 -9.79 -5.55
C TYR A 204 -16.10 -9.54 -7.02
N SER A 205 -14.89 -9.91 -7.43
CA SER A 205 -14.33 -9.56 -8.73
C SER A 205 -13.59 -10.73 -9.39
N GLU A 206 -14.11 -11.20 -10.53
CA GLU A 206 -13.39 -12.19 -11.36
C GLU A 206 -12.09 -11.59 -11.94
N LYS A 207 -12.07 -10.29 -12.25
CA LYS A 207 -10.86 -9.60 -12.71
C LYS A 207 -9.75 -9.65 -11.65
N LEU A 208 -10.10 -9.45 -10.38
CA LEU A 208 -9.14 -9.59 -9.27
C LEU A 208 -8.60 -11.01 -9.18
N ILE A 209 -9.46 -12.02 -9.31
CA ILE A 209 -9.05 -13.44 -9.32
C ILE A 209 -8.00 -13.68 -10.39
N ASP A 210 -8.24 -13.21 -11.62
CA ASP A 210 -7.29 -13.38 -12.73
C ASP A 210 -5.97 -12.64 -12.47
N LYS A 211 -6.02 -11.42 -11.94
CA LYS A 211 -4.84 -10.63 -11.59
C LYS A 211 -4.05 -11.24 -10.43
N ALA A 212 -4.74 -11.83 -9.44
CA ALA A 212 -4.14 -12.46 -8.27
C ALA A 212 -3.69 -13.92 -8.52
N ARG A 213 -3.93 -14.48 -9.70
CA ARG A 213 -3.55 -15.87 -10.00
C ARG A 213 -2.07 -16.13 -9.74
N ASN A 214 -1.79 -17.08 -8.82
CA ASN A 214 -0.46 -17.47 -8.37
C ASN A 214 0.38 -16.27 -7.89
N ALA A 215 -0.23 -15.28 -7.25
CA ALA A 215 0.51 -14.21 -6.59
C ALA A 215 1.28 -14.77 -5.39
N ASP A 216 2.45 -14.21 -5.09
CA ASP A 216 3.16 -14.53 -3.86
C ASP A 216 2.38 -13.98 -2.65
N ILE A 217 1.82 -12.78 -2.79
CA ILE A 217 0.99 -12.16 -1.76
C ILE A 217 -0.26 -11.55 -2.41
N LEU A 218 -1.45 -11.88 -1.88
CA LEU A 218 -2.70 -11.17 -2.15
C LEU A 218 -3.11 -10.43 -0.88
N VAL A 219 -3.07 -9.09 -0.92
CA VAL A 219 -3.66 -8.24 0.12
C VAL A 219 -5.10 -7.96 -0.26
N HIS A 220 -6.04 -8.39 0.56
CA HIS A 220 -7.48 -8.27 0.28
C HIS A 220 -8.22 -7.62 1.45
N GLU A 221 -9.11 -6.66 1.15
CA GLU A 221 -10.07 -6.15 2.11
C GLU A 221 -11.12 -7.21 2.43
N VAL A 222 -11.80 -7.09 3.57
CA VAL A 222 -12.81 -8.08 3.96
C VAL A 222 -13.83 -7.53 4.94
N TYR A 223 -15.09 -7.92 4.79
CA TYR A 223 -16.06 -7.76 5.87
C TYR A 223 -16.51 -9.10 6.48
N SER A 224 -16.83 -9.07 7.76
CA SER A 224 -17.41 -10.21 8.46
C SER A 224 -18.80 -10.56 7.91
N GLU A 225 -18.97 -11.78 7.41
CA GLU A 225 -20.26 -12.28 6.97
C GLU A 225 -21.29 -12.33 8.14
N GLU A 226 -20.85 -12.67 9.36
CA GLU A 226 -21.70 -12.65 10.56
C GLU A 226 -22.15 -11.23 10.91
N GLY A 227 -21.18 -10.27 10.91
CA GLY A 227 -21.47 -8.86 11.18
C GLY A 227 -22.37 -8.23 10.12
N PHE A 228 -22.18 -8.61 8.85
CA PHE A 228 -23.02 -8.19 7.73
C PHE A 228 -24.48 -8.59 7.90
N LYS A 229 -24.78 -9.82 8.31
CA LYS A 229 -26.14 -10.31 8.56
C LYS A 229 -26.91 -9.51 9.61
N LYS A 230 -26.19 -8.82 10.51
CA LYS A 230 -26.77 -7.97 11.56
C LYS A 230 -27.09 -6.53 11.07
N LYS A 231 -26.65 -6.15 9.86
CA LYS A 231 -26.91 -4.83 9.27
C LYS A 231 -28.35 -4.71 8.75
N THR A 232 -28.85 -3.46 8.65
CA THR A 232 -30.12 -3.19 7.96
C THR A 232 -30.02 -3.54 6.47
N LYS A 233 -31.16 -3.74 5.81
CA LYS A 233 -31.18 -4.09 4.37
C LYS A 233 -30.44 -3.08 3.49
N ASP A 234 -30.59 -1.77 3.77
CA ASP A 234 -29.95 -0.72 2.99
C ASP A 234 -28.43 -0.79 3.13
N TRP A 235 -27.91 -1.04 4.34
CA TRP A 235 -26.48 -1.25 4.56
C TRP A 235 -25.98 -2.56 3.96
N GLN A 236 -26.78 -3.62 3.94
CA GLN A 236 -26.41 -4.85 3.25
C GLN A 236 -26.30 -4.65 1.74
N ILE A 237 -27.22 -3.91 1.12
CA ILE A 237 -27.17 -3.55 -0.30
C ILE A 237 -25.90 -2.73 -0.57
N TYR A 238 -25.64 -1.71 0.24
CA TYR A 238 -24.46 -0.86 0.11
C TYR A 238 -23.16 -1.67 0.21
N HIS A 239 -22.96 -2.39 1.31
CA HIS A 239 -21.70 -3.10 1.55
C HIS A 239 -21.45 -4.21 0.53
N LYS A 240 -22.46 -4.94 0.12
CA LYS A 240 -22.32 -5.96 -0.93
C LYS A 240 -21.89 -5.39 -2.29
N ALA A 241 -22.25 -4.15 -2.57
CA ALA A 241 -21.84 -3.46 -3.80
C ALA A 241 -20.42 -2.84 -3.71
N HIS A 242 -19.85 -2.71 -2.50
CA HIS A 242 -18.60 -1.98 -2.27
C HIS A 242 -17.48 -2.86 -1.72
N HIS A 243 -17.79 -3.94 -1.02
CA HIS A 243 -16.83 -4.76 -0.27
C HIS A 243 -17.08 -6.26 -0.46
N THR A 244 -16.11 -7.08 -0.06
CA THR A 244 -16.14 -8.54 -0.21
C THR A 244 -16.31 -9.22 1.14
N SER A 245 -17.24 -10.21 1.23
CA SER A 245 -17.45 -11.00 2.44
C SER A 245 -16.28 -11.94 2.74
N SER A 246 -16.11 -12.31 4.02
CA SER A 246 -15.12 -13.30 4.44
C SER A 246 -15.27 -14.65 3.71
N VAL A 247 -16.50 -15.08 3.44
CA VAL A 247 -16.77 -16.27 2.64
C VAL A 247 -16.29 -16.11 1.19
N ASP A 248 -16.63 -14.97 0.55
CA ASP A 248 -16.26 -14.70 -0.83
C ASP A 248 -14.74 -14.50 -0.98
N VAL A 249 -14.06 -13.90 -0.01
CA VAL A 249 -12.59 -13.79 0.01
C VAL A 249 -11.95 -15.19 0.00
N GLY A 250 -12.48 -16.14 0.79
CA GLY A 250 -12.03 -17.53 0.75
C GLY A 250 -12.21 -18.17 -0.65
N ILE A 251 -13.33 -17.88 -1.34
CA ILE A 251 -13.58 -18.34 -2.71
C ILE A 251 -12.61 -17.70 -3.71
N ILE A 252 -12.36 -16.39 -3.60
CA ILE A 252 -11.38 -15.67 -4.42
C ILE A 252 -10.00 -16.28 -4.26
N ALA A 253 -9.55 -16.50 -3.02
CA ALA A 253 -8.26 -17.11 -2.73
C ALA A 253 -8.16 -18.54 -3.27
N LYS A 254 -9.21 -19.36 -3.12
CA LYS A 254 -9.29 -20.70 -3.71
C LYS A 254 -9.13 -20.69 -5.23
N LYS A 255 -9.72 -19.71 -5.93
CA LYS A 255 -9.65 -19.60 -7.39
C LYS A 255 -8.32 -19.03 -7.87
N SER A 256 -7.75 -18.06 -7.15
CA SER A 256 -6.52 -17.36 -7.53
C SER A 256 -5.24 -18.05 -7.03
N GLN A 257 -5.31 -18.88 -5.98
CA GLN A 257 -4.20 -19.65 -5.40
C GLN A 257 -2.98 -18.78 -5.06
N PRO A 258 -3.11 -17.69 -4.27
CA PRO A 258 -1.95 -16.96 -3.80
C PRO A 258 -1.15 -17.83 -2.81
N ALA A 259 0.17 -17.62 -2.73
CA ALA A 259 0.98 -18.29 -1.71
C ALA A 259 0.63 -17.80 -0.29
N LYS A 260 0.38 -16.48 -0.14
CA LYS A 260 -0.09 -15.86 1.11
C LYS A 260 -1.32 -14.98 0.82
N LEU A 261 -2.38 -15.14 1.61
CA LEU A 261 -3.53 -14.24 1.65
C LEU A 261 -3.42 -13.34 2.89
N VAL A 262 -3.32 -12.05 2.70
CA VAL A 262 -3.26 -11.05 3.78
C VAL A 262 -4.60 -10.32 3.84
N LEU A 263 -5.34 -10.54 4.92
CA LEU A 263 -6.62 -9.89 5.18
C LEU A 263 -6.36 -8.55 5.86
N SER A 264 -6.72 -7.46 5.22
CA SER A 264 -6.56 -6.11 5.72
C SER A 264 -7.84 -5.30 5.54
N HIS A 265 -7.90 -4.05 5.98
CA HIS A 265 -9.12 -3.24 5.88
C HIS A 265 -10.35 -4.03 6.34
N ILE A 266 -10.28 -4.56 7.59
CA ILE A 266 -11.28 -5.52 8.07
C ILE A 266 -12.46 -4.80 8.69
N LEU A 267 -13.64 -4.99 8.11
CA LEU A 267 -14.92 -4.50 8.63
C LEU A 267 -15.53 -5.56 9.56
N PHE A 268 -15.12 -5.56 10.82
CA PHE A 268 -15.50 -6.55 11.83
C PHE A 268 -17.01 -6.54 12.18
N TRP A 269 -17.59 -5.35 12.35
CA TRP A 269 -18.99 -5.13 12.74
C TRP A 269 -19.47 -5.96 13.93
N GLY A 270 -18.61 -6.04 14.95
CA GLY A 270 -18.86 -6.76 16.19
C GLY A 270 -18.56 -8.27 16.13
N SER A 271 -17.90 -8.71 15.07
CA SER A 271 -17.26 -10.01 14.95
C SER A 271 -15.80 -9.95 15.39
N ASP A 272 -15.10 -11.07 15.39
CA ASP A 272 -13.68 -11.19 15.75
C ASP A 272 -12.82 -11.78 14.62
N GLU A 273 -11.52 -11.81 14.83
CA GLU A 273 -10.55 -12.35 13.87
C GLU A 273 -10.78 -13.86 13.63
N GLU A 274 -11.15 -14.62 14.66
CA GLU A 274 -11.36 -16.07 14.58
C GLU A 274 -12.54 -16.42 13.66
N THR A 275 -13.63 -15.68 13.78
CA THR A 275 -14.82 -15.83 12.90
C THR A 275 -14.47 -15.58 11.45
N ILE A 276 -13.72 -14.51 11.16
CA ILE A 276 -13.30 -14.18 9.78
C ILE A 276 -12.35 -15.23 9.22
N LEU A 277 -11.36 -15.65 10.00
CA LEU A 277 -10.42 -16.71 9.60
C LEU A 277 -11.15 -18.02 9.30
N LYS A 278 -12.12 -18.40 10.12
CA LYS A 278 -12.95 -19.58 9.90
C LYS A 278 -13.66 -19.52 8.55
N ASP A 279 -14.39 -18.44 8.28
CA ASP A 279 -15.12 -18.27 7.02
C ASP A 279 -14.19 -18.39 5.80
N VAL A 280 -13.00 -17.78 5.87
CA VAL A 280 -12.02 -17.81 4.77
C VAL A 280 -11.43 -19.21 4.61
N THR A 281 -11.03 -19.86 5.70
CA THR A 281 -10.36 -21.17 5.68
C THR A 281 -11.28 -22.34 5.35
N GLU A 282 -12.60 -22.18 5.46
CA GLU A 282 -13.57 -23.15 4.93
C GLU A 282 -13.46 -23.32 3.39
N ASN A 283 -12.96 -22.31 2.68
CA ASN A 283 -12.81 -22.32 1.23
C ASN A 283 -11.36 -22.33 0.73
N PHE A 284 -10.39 -21.87 1.53
CA PHE A 284 -9.00 -21.74 1.15
C PHE A 284 -8.08 -22.40 2.18
N ASN A 285 -7.24 -23.35 1.74
CA ASN A 285 -6.33 -24.12 2.60
C ASN A 285 -4.89 -23.56 2.62
N GLY A 286 -4.63 -22.41 1.98
CA GLY A 286 -3.32 -21.76 1.97
C GLY A 286 -3.06 -20.93 3.23
N GLU A 287 -1.94 -20.24 3.26
CA GLU A 287 -1.57 -19.37 4.37
C GLU A 287 -2.45 -18.12 4.39
N VAL A 288 -3.12 -17.86 5.52
CA VAL A 288 -3.97 -16.68 5.75
C VAL A 288 -3.43 -15.87 6.92
N ILE A 289 -3.18 -14.59 6.71
CA ILE A 289 -2.61 -13.65 7.68
C ILE A 289 -3.62 -12.54 7.94
N ILE A 290 -3.96 -12.29 9.20
CA ILE A 290 -4.66 -11.05 9.60
C ILE A 290 -3.64 -9.93 9.70
N ALA A 291 -3.77 -8.91 8.85
CA ALA A 291 -2.88 -7.75 8.88
C ALA A 291 -3.01 -6.98 10.19
N LYS A 292 -1.87 -6.56 10.73
CA LYS A 292 -1.77 -5.62 11.86
C LYS A 292 -0.76 -4.54 11.48
N ASP A 293 -0.97 -3.35 12.01
CA ASP A 293 -0.04 -2.25 11.81
C ASP A 293 1.39 -2.66 12.22
N LEU A 294 2.37 -2.18 11.49
CA LEU A 294 3.81 -2.46 11.64
C LEU A 294 4.24 -3.91 11.35
N MET A 295 3.34 -4.76 10.85
CA MET A 295 3.70 -6.12 10.41
C MET A 295 4.54 -6.06 9.13
N ILE A 296 5.58 -6.89 9.08
CA ILE A 296 6.43 -7.11 7.89
C ILE A 296 6.19 -8.54 7.41
N ILE A 297 5.96 -8.70 6.11
CA ILE A 297 5.69 -9.97 5.44
C ILE A 297 6.74 -10.16 4.34
N ASP A 298 7.44 -11.28 4.42
CA ASP A 298 8.46 -11.72 3.45
C ASP A 298 7.86 -12.55 2.32
#